data_1e355255d4bd94726087c4824ae8ef5c
#
_entry.id   1e355255d4bd94726087c4824ae8ef5c
#
_cell.length_a   1.000
_cell.length_b   1.000
_cell.length_c   1.000
_cell.angle_alpha   90.00
_cell.angle_beta   90.00
_cell.angle_gamma   90.00
#
_symmetry.space_group_name_H-M   'P 1'
#
loop_
_entity.id
_entity.type
_entity.pdbx_description
1 polymer ?
#
loop_
_entity_poly.entity_id
_entity_poly.type
_entity_poly.pdbx_seq_one_letter_code
_entity_poly.pdbx_strand_id
1 'polypeptide(L)'
;MVIKKAVYVWVIGILGMISFAACSSASQGEVPSTSNAALDNIFARKSVRAYLDKEVEKEKIDWMLRAGMAAPSGKDIRPWEFVLVTDRVVLDSMAAVLPYAKMLTQARYAIVVCGDVAQSSYWYLDCSAAAQNILLAAEAQGLGAVWTAAYPYEDRIRIVRKYTELPGNIVPLCVIPFGYPATAQEPKQKFDEKKIHYDKF
;
A
#
# COMPACT_ATOMS: atom_id res chain seq x y z
N MET A 1 38.31 -31.93 81.77
CA MET A 1 37.99 -32.67 80.54
C MET A 1 36.61 -32.18 80.08
N VAL A 2 36.60 -31.19 79.11
CA VAL A 2 35.43 -30.46 78.71
C VAL A 2 35.01 -30.96 77.32
N ILE A 3 33.80 -31.53 77.28
CA ILE A 3 33.18 -32.03 76.04
C ILE A 3 32.39 -30.86 75.38
N LYS A 4 32.89 -30.41 74.22
CA LYS A 4 32.19 -29.42 73.40
C LYS A 4 31.07 -30.14 72.58
N LYS A 5 29.82 -29.76 72.83
CA LYS A 5 28.64 -30.13 72.03
C LYS A 5 28.60 -29.24 70.78
N ALA A 6 28.64 -29.81 69.60
CA ALA A 6 28.39 -29.13 68.33
C ALA A 6 26.87 -29.07 68.11
N VAL A 7 26.36 -27.86 67.84
CA VAL A 7 24.98 -27.61 67.46
C VAL A 7 24.92 -27.51 65.94
N TYR A 8 24.24 -28.42 65.29
CA TYR A 8 23.95 -28.38 63.87
C TYR A 8 22.71 -27.52 63.66
N VAL A 9 22.87 -26.38 62.98
CA VAL A 9 21.78 -25.55 62.54
C VAL A 9 21.40 -25.97 61.11
N TRP A 10 20.21 -26.52 60.93
CA TRP A 10 19.63 -26.80 59.65
C TRP A 10 19.03 -25.51 59.07
N VAL A 11 19.64 -24.99 57.96
CA VAL A 11 19.05 -23.93 57.17
C VAL A 11 18.16 -24.55 56.11
N ILE A 12 16.86 -24.45 56.25
CA ILE A 12 15.88 -24.84 55.26
C ILE A 12 15.83 -23.72 54.23
N GLY A 13 16.45 -23.93 53.06
CA GLY A 13 16.33 -23.02 51.92
C GLY A 13 14.98 -23.23 51.24
N ILE A 14 14.11 -22.26 51.40
CA ILE A 14 12.86 -22.19 50.60
C ILE A 14 13.25 -21.67 49.21
N LEU A 15 13.32 -22.56 48.23
CA LEU A 15 13.42 -22.22 46.81
C LEU A 15 12.05 -21.70 46.36
N GLY A 16 11.88 -20.40 46.35
CA GLY A 16 10.73 -19.78 45.71
C GLY A 16 10.80 -19.95 44.19
N MET A 17 9.96 -20.82 43.62
CA MET A 17 9.72 -20.86 42.17
C MET A 17 9.01 -19.57 41.75
N ILE A 18 9.76 -18.63 41.21
CA ILE A 18 9.18 -17.51 40.49
C ILE A 18 8.78 -18.03 39.11
N SER A 19 7.51 -18.38 38.94
CA SER A 19 6.94 -18.66 37.62
C SER A 19 6.91 -17.33 36.84
N PHE A 20 7.86 -17.12 35.95
CA PHE A 20 7.72 -16.12 34.92
C PHE A 20 6.61 -16.57 33.98
N ALA A 21 5.42 -15.98 34.13
CA ALA A 21 4.40 -16.02 33.10
C ALA A 21 4.97 -15.26 31.88
N ALA A 22 5.49 -16.02 30.92
CA ALA A 22 5.83 -15.48 29.62
C ALA A 22 4.54 -14.99 28.97
N CYS A 23 4.29 -13.68 29.05
CA CYS A 23 3.29 -13.02 28.22
C CYS A 23 3.79 -13.22 26.78
N SER A 24 3.24 -14.19 26.05
CA SER A 24 3.44 -14.32 24.62
C SER A 24 2.81 -13.12 23.94
N SER A 25 3.60 -12.05 23.78
CA SER A 25 3.30 -11.04 22.79
C SER A 25 3.19 -11.79 21.46
N ALA A 26 2.01 -11.81 20.87
CA ALA A 26 1.81 -12.29 19.52
C ALA A 26 2.83 -11.53 18.64
N SER A 27 3.86 -12.23 18.20
CA SER A 27 4.83 -11.71 17.26
C SER A 27 4.03 -11.31 16.02
N GLN A 28 3.96 -10.02 15.74
CA GLN A 28 3.56 -9.57 14.41
C GLN A 28 4.59 -10.19 13.48
N GLY A 29 4.17 -11.20 12.70
CA GLY A 29 5.06 -11.94 11.83
C GLY A 29 5.81 -10.98 10.93
N GLU A 30 7.12 -11.11 10.86
CA GLU A 30 7.95 -10.33 9.96
C GLU A 30 7.51 -10.55 8.52
N VAL A 31 7.55 -9.49 7.72
CA VAL A 31 7.35 -9.61 6.27
C VAL A 31 8.52 -10.43 5.72
N PRO A 32 8.27 -11.54 5.00
CA PRO A 32 9.35 -12.40 4.56
C PRO A 32 10.31 -11.66 3.61
N SER A 33 11.61 -11.80 3.83
CA SER A 33 12.65 -11.42 2.87
C SER A 33 13.04 -12.68 2.09
N THR A 34 13.02 -12.59 0.75
CA THR A 34 13.12 -13.76 -0.12
C THR A 34 14.34 -13.74 -1.00
N SER A 35 15.32 -12.97 -0.91
CA SER A 35 16.42 -12.85 -1.90
C SER A 35 15.95 -12.63 -3.37
N ASN A 36 14.65 -12.45 -3.58
CA ASN A 36 14.03 -12.17 -4.89
C ASN A 36 13.47 -10.74 -4.87
N ALA A 37 14.13 -9.84 -5.59
CA ALA A 37 13.78 -8.42 -5.59
C ALA A 37 12.32 -8.13 -5.99
N ALA A 38 11.72 -8.94 -6.86
CA ALA A 38 10.34 -8.75 -7.26
C ALA A 38 9.36 -9.10 -6.13
N LEU A 39 9.60 -10.21 -5.42
CA LEU A 39 8.78 -10.61 -4.27
C LEU A 39 8.97 -9.64 -3.11
N ASP A 40 10.21 -9.25 -2.82
CA ASP A 40 10.52 -8.31 -1.76
C ASP A 40 9.81 -6.96 -2.00
N ASN A 41 9.80 -6.46 -3.24
CA ASN A 41 9.06 -5.26 -3.61
C ASN A 41 7.54 -5.39 -3.44
N ILE A 42 6.97 -6.57 -3.77
CA ILE A 42 5.54 -6.84 -3.56
C ILE A 42 5.19 -6.80 -2.08
N PHE A 43 6.03 -7.42 -1.23
CA PHE A 43 5.81 -7.47 0.21
C PHE A 43 6.07 -6.11 0.90
N ALA A 44 7.06 -5.35 0.43
CA ALA A 44 7.39 -4.03 0.94
C ALA A 44 6.32 -2.96 0.65
N ARG A 45 5.55 -3.12 -0.45
CA ARG A 45 4.57 -2.12 -0.87
C ARG A 45 3.52 -1.83 0.21
N LYS A 46 3.36 -0.57 0.49
CA LYS A 46 2.42 -0.03 1.49
C LYS A 46 1.66 1.20 0.98
N SER A 47 0.59 1.57 1.66
CA SER A 47 -0.20 2.77 1.34
C SER A 47 0.35 3.97 2.09
N VAL A 48 1.06 4.85 1.40
CA VAL A 48 1.64 6.08 1.95
C VAL A 48 0.67 7.25 1.74
N ARG A 49 0.42 8.04 2.80
CA ARG A 49 -0.54 9.15 2.80
C ARG A 49 0.04 10.45 3.35
N ALA A 50 1.34 10.52 3.55
CA ALA A 50 2.06 11.73 3.95
C ALA A 50 3.31 11.85 3.09
N TYR A 51 3.49 12.99 2.47
CA TYR A 51 4.54 13.22 1.47
C TYR A 51 5.38 14.43 1.85
N LEU A 52 6.68 14.37 1.52
CA LEU A 52 7.56 15.51 1.55
C LEU A 52 7.21 16.46 0.39
N ASP A 53 7.37 17.76 0.61
CA ASP A 53 7.34 18.74 -0.46
C ASP A 53 8.65 18.68 -1.27
N LYS A 54 8.78 17.61 -2.05
CA LYS A 54 9.97 17.32 -2.88
C LYS A 54 9.53 16.90 -4.27
N GLU A 55 10.21 17.44 -5.28
CA GLU A 55 10.03 17.05 -6.68
C GLU A 55 10.34 15.56 -6.85
N VAL A 56 9.55 14.91 -7.72
CA VAL A 56 9.83 13.55 -8.19
C VAL A 56 10.43 13.67 -9.59
N GLU A 57 11.54 12.99 -9.80
CA GLU A 57 12.26 12.99 -11.07
C GLU A 57 11.34 12.45 -12.18
N LYS A 58 11.33 13.15 -13.31
CA LYS A 58 10.51 12.79 -14.48
C LYS A 58 10.71 11.34 -14.90
N GLU A 59 11.92 10.83 -14.83
CA GLU A 59 12.25 9.45 -15.17
C GLU A 59 11.51 8.44 -14.28
N LYS A 60 11.38 8.70 -12.98
CA LYS A 60 10.63 7.85 -12.06
C LYS A 60 9.14 7.82 -12.41
N ILE A 61 8.58 8.97 -12.77
CA ILE A 61 7.18 9.05 -13.21
C ILE A 61 6.98 8.27 -14.51
N ASP A 62 7.89 8.41 -15.46
CA ASP A 62 7.87 7.69 -16.74
C ASP A 62 7.91 6.16 -16.50
N TRP A 63 8.73 5.67 -15.55
CA TRP A 63 8.78 4.27 -15.19
C TRP A 63 7.48 3.77 -14.54
N MET A 64 6.83 4.58 -13.70
CA MET A 64 5.52 4.23 -13.13
C MET A 64 4.46 4.08 -14.22
N LEU A 65 4.40 5.00 -15.18
CA LEU A 65 3.45 4.93 -16.29
C LEU A 65 3.72 3.73 -17.20
N ARG A 66 4.99 3.45 -17.53
CA ARG A 66 5.39 2.25 -18.30
C ARG A 66 5.02 0.96 -17.57
N ALA A 67 5.21 0.90 -16.27
CA ALA A 67 4.81 -0.25 -15.45
C ALA A 67 3.29 -0.47 -15.50
N GLY A 68 2.51 0.60 -15.44
CA GLY A 68 1.06 0.55 -15.63
C GLY A 68 0.68 -0.05 -17.00
N MET A 69 1.32 0.43 -18.06
CA MET A 69 1.08 -0.07 -19.43
C MET A 69 1.56 -1.51 -19.67
N ALA A 70 2.43 -2.03 -18.82
CA ALA A 70 2.90 -3.42 -18.89
C ALA A 70 1.92 -4.42 -18.23
N ALA A 71 0.79 -3.97 -17.73
CA ALA A 71 -0.22 -4.85 -17.13
C ALA A 71 -0.86 -5.77 -18.20
N PRO A 72 -1.34 -6.95 -17.81
CA PRO A 72 -2.19 -7.75 -18.70
C PRO A 72 -3.56 -7.10 -18.88
N SER A 73 -4.20 -7.33 -20.02
CA SER A 73 -5.58 -6.93 -20.26
C SER A 73 -6.38 -8.01 -20.97
N GLY A 74 -7.69 -8.02 -20.77
CA GLY A 74 -8.57 -8.97 -21.45
C GLY A 74 -8.46 -8.82 -22.97
N LYS A 75 -8.13 -9.91 -23.69
CA LYS A 75 -7.93 -9.93 -25.15
C LYS A 75 -6.87 -8.95 -25.66
N ASP A 76 -5.96 -8.50 -24.79
CA ASP A 76 -4.93 -7.50 -25.10
C ASP A 76 -5.51 -6.16 -25.62
N ILE A 77 -6.69 -5.77 -25.14
CA ILE A 77 -7.38 -4.54 -25.56
C ILE A 77 -6.67 -3.29 -25.04
N ARG A 78 -6.11 -3.36 -23.83
CA ARG A 78 -5.37 -2.25 -23.17
C ARG A 78 -6.21 -0.98 -23.03
N PRO A 79 -7.40 -1.04 -22.39
CA PRO A 79 -8.37 0.05 -22.37
C PRO A 79 -7.98 1.19 -21.39
N TRP A 80 -6.82 1.10 -20.73
CA TRP A 80 -6.37 2.08 -19.75
C TRP A 80 -5.95 3.40 -20.38
N GLU A 81 -6.31 4.47 -19.69
CA GLU A 81 -5.82 5.82 -19.93
C GLU A 81 -5.27 6.37 -18.61
N PHE A 82 -4.23 7.18 -18.69
CA PHE A 82 -3.62 7.78 -17.51
C PHE A 82 -3.59 9.29 -17.63
N VAL A 83 -4.07 9.98 -16.57
CA VAL A 83 -3.91 11.43 -16.45
C VAL A 83 -2.90 11.70 -15.34
N LEU A 84 -1.75 12.26 -15.70
CA LEU A 84 -0.79 12.77 -14.74
C LEU A 84 -1.22 14.18 -14.31
N VAL A 85 -1.65 14.33 -13.07
CA VAL A 85 -2.05 15.60 -12.48
C VAL A 85 -0.86 16.20 -11.73
N THR A 86 -0.45 17.39 -12.14
CA THR A 86 0.66 18.17 -11.55
C THR A 86 0.19 19.55 -11.09
N ASP A 87 -0.97 20.00 -11.55
CA ASP A 87 -1.53 21.28 -11.20
C ASP A 87 -2.03 21.26 -9.74
N ARG A 88 -1.47 22.14 -8.93
CA ARG A 88 -1.80 22.26 -7.51
C ARG A 88 -3.28 22.58 -7.29
N VAL A 89 -3.86 23.45 -8.16
CA VAL A 89 -5.26 23.83 -8.05
C VAL A 89 -6.19 22.63 -8.27
N VAL A 90 -5.87 21.77 -9.23
CA VAL A 90 -6.62 20.53 -9.50
C VAL A 90 -6.48 19.55 -8.33
N LEU A 91 -5.28 19.34 -7.82
CA LEU A 91 -5.01 18.45 -6.67
C LEU A 91 -5.76 18.92 -5.42
N ASP A 92 -5.69 20.22 -5.09
CA ASP A 92 -6.39 20.80 -3.93
C ASP A 92 -7.91 20.75 -4.08
N SER A 93 -8.42 21.02 -5.28
CA SER A 93 -9.85 20.92 -5.57
C SER A 93 -10.37 19.50 -5.37
N MET A 94 -9.65 18.49 -5.86
CA MET A 94 -9.99 17.09 -5.61
C MET A 94 -9.89 16.73 -4.13
N ALA A 95 -8.85 17.19 -3.43
CA ALA A 95 -8.66 16.94 -1.99
C ALA A 95 -9.80 17.51 -1.14
N ALA A 96 -10.39 18.65 -1.56
CA ALA A 96 -11.46 19.32 -0.83
C ALA A 96 -12.75 18.49 -0.83
N VAL A 97 -13.04 17.78 -1.91
CA VAL A 97 -14.34 17.14 -2.14
C VAL A 97 -14.31 15.62 -2.18
N LEU A 98 -13.17 14.99 -2.53
CA LEU A 98 -13.06 13.53 -2.52
C LEU A 98 -12.93 13.01 -1.08
N PRO A 99 -13.75 12.04 -0.66
CA PRO A 99 -13.55 11.38 0.61
C PRO A 99 -12.22 10.58 0.57
N TYR A 100 -11.53 10.55 1.70
CA TYR A 100 -10.27 9.79 1.88
C TYR A 100 -9.10 10.20 0.95
N ALA A 101 -9.17 11.38 0.30
CA ALA A 101 -8.13 11.88 -0.61
C ALA A 101 -7.40 13.13 -0.08
N LYS A 102 -7.48 13.42 1.24
CA LYS A 102 -6.84 14.60 1.85
C LYS A 102 -5.34 14.70 1.61
N MET A 103 -4.65 13.58 1.42
CA MET A 103 -3.22 13.56 1.12
C MET A 103 -2.87 14.22 -0.23
N LEU A 104 -3.83 14.47 -1.12
CA LEU A 104 -3.60 15.26 -2.32
C LEU A 104 -3.13 16.69 -2.03
N THR A 105 -3.46 17.24 -0.85
CA THR A 105 -2.94 18.56 -0.42
C THR A 105 -1.43 18.57 -0.19
N GLN A 106 -0.84 17.41 0.07
CA GLN A 106 0.61 17.24 0.31
C GLN A 106 1.33 16.63 -0.90
N ALA A 107 0.65 15.79 -1.68
CA ALA A 107 1.22 15.18 -2.87
C ALA A 107 1.43 16.24 -3.96
N ARG A 108 2.62 16.27 -4.56
CA ARG A 108 2.88 17.14 -5.72
C ARG A 108 2.32 16.57 -7.02
N TYR A 109 2.02 15.27 -7.03
CA TYR A 109 1.59 14.53 -8.20
C TYR A 109 0.50 13.53 -7.87
N ALA A 110 -0.36 13.28 -8.85
CA ALA A 110 -1.26 12.12 -8.82
C ALA A 110 -1.38 11.53 -10.22
N ILE A 111 -1.53 10.21 -10.30
CA ILE A 111 -1.94 9.52 -11.53
C ILE A 111 -3.39 9.13 -11.37
N VAL A 112 -4.26 9.61 -12.26
CA VAL A 112 -5.62 9.10 -12.39
C VAL A 112 -5.59 7.95 -13.38
N VAL A 113 -5.94 6.76 -12.90
CA VAL A 113 -6.06 5.57 -13.76
C VAL A 113 -7.50 5.48 -14.22
N CYS A 114 -7.69 5.51 -15.53
CA CYS A 114 -8.99 5.51 -16.18
C CYS A 114 -9.08 4.33 -17.16
N GLY A 115 -10.29 4.00 -17.57
CA GLY A 115 -10.51 3.03 -18.63
C GLY A 115 -11.57 3.50 -19.62
N ASP A 116 -11.37 3.13 -20.89
CA ASP A 116 -12.35 3.33 -21.94
C ASP A 116 -13.39 2.21 -21.88
N VAL A 117 -14.56 2.53 -21.38
CA VAL A 117 -15.66 1.58 -21.21
C VAL A 117 -16.30 1.14 -22.53
N ALA A 118 -16.06 1.87 -23.62
CA ALA A 118 -16.53 1.49 -24.95
C ALA A 118 -15.66 0.38 -25.56
N GLN A 119 -14.39 0.25 -25.15
CA GLN A 119 -13.46 -0.73 -25.67
C GLN A 119 -13.53 -2.09 -24.95
N SER A 120 -13.76 -2.10 -23.63
CA SER A 120 -13.71 -3.32 -22.82
C SER A 120 -14.73 -3.34 -21.71
N SER A 121 -15.51 -4.41 -21.61
CA SER A 121 -16.33 -4.71 -20.44
C SER A 121 -15.48 -5.09 -19.21
N TYR A 122 -14.22 -5.44 -19.40
CA TYR A 122 -13.24 -5.79 -18.34
C TYR A 122 -12.38 -4.60 -17.92
N TRP A 123 -12.66 -3.39 -18.42
CA TRP A 123 -11.84 -2.20 -18.24
C TRP A 123 -11.40 -1.99 -16.79
N TYR A 124 -12.29 -2.21 -15.81
CA TYR A 124 -11.96 -1.99 -14.39
C TYR A 124 -11.02 -3.04 -13.82
N LEU A 125 -11.04 -4.29 -14.33
CA LEU A 125 -10.08 -5.33 -13.98
C LEU A 125 -8.72 -5.03 -14.60
N ASP A 126 -8.69 -4.70 -15.88
CA ASP A 126 -7.48 -4.34 -16.63
C ASP A 126 -6.80 -3.11 -15.99
N CYS A 127 -7.57 -2.07 -15.71
CA CYS A 127 -7.08 -0.87 -15.03
C CYS A 127 -6.65 -1.14 -13.59
N SER A 128 -7.24 -2.12 -12.90
CA SER A 128 -6.79 -2.53 -11.56
C SER A 128 -5.41 -3.18 -11.59
N ALA A 129 -5.14 -4.01 -12.58
CA ALA A 129 -3.81 -4.58 -12.81
C ALA A 129 -2.79 -3.48 -13.12
N ALA A 130 -3.14 -2.52 -13.98
CA ALA A 130 -2.30 -1.37 -14.30
C ALA A 130 -2.02 -0.50 -13.06
N ALA A 131 -3.03 -0.20 -12.24
CA ALA A 131 -2.88 0.56 -11.01
C ALA A 131 -1.97 -0.16 -10.01
N GLN A 132 -2.09 -1.48 -9.85
CA GLN A 132 -1.20 -2.24 -8.98
C GLN A 132 0.26 -2.18 -9.46
N ASN A 133 0.52 -2.28 -10.78
CA ASN A 133 1.85 -2.13 -11.33
C ASN A 133 2.44 -0.73 -11.04
N ILE A 134 1.63 0.34 -11.17
CA ILE A 134 2.04 1.71 -10.82
C ILE A 134 2.46 1.80 -9.34
N LEU A 135 1.69 1.19 -8.43
CA LEU A 135 2.00 1.19 -7.00
C LEU A 135 3.29 0.42 -6.69
N LEU A 136 3.53 -0.70 -7.37
CA LEU A 136 4.77 -1.47 -7.22
C LEU A 136 5.98 -0.71 -7.79
N ALA A 137 5.81 -0.03 -8.92
CA ALA A 137 6.87 0.79 -9.51
C ALA A 137 7.22 2.01 -8.64
N ALA A 138 6.23 2.60 -7.94
CA ALA A 138 6.50 3.64 -6.96
C ALA A 138 7.36 3.12 -5.81
N GLU A 139 6.98 1.99 -5.20
CA GLU A 139 7.73 1.36 -4.11
C GLU A 139 9.16 1.01 -4.52
N ALA A 140 9.35 0.39 -5.69
CA ALA A 140 10.67 0.00 -6.21
C ALA A 140 11.62 1.18 -6.41
N GLN A 141 11.10 2.41 -6.54
CA GLN A 141 11.87 3.63 -6.72
C GLN A 141 12.01 4.47 -5.45
N GLY A 142 11.59 3.93 -4.29
CA GLY A 142 11.61 4.63 -3.01
C GLY A 142 10.56 5.73 -2.88
N LEU A 143 9.52 5.70 -3.72
CA LEU A 143 8.37 6.58 -3.64
C LEU A 143 7.24 5.93 -2.81
N GLY A 144 6.45 6.77 -2.16
CA GLY A 144 5.21 6.36 -1.54
C GLY A 144 4.02 6.65 -2.45
N ALA A 145 3.02 5.76 -2.45
CA ALA A 145 1.79 5.96 -3.19
C ALA A 145 0.60 5.30 -2.47
N VAL A 146 -0.61 5.70 -2.83
CA VAL A 146 -1.83 5.07 -2.31
C VAL A 146 -2.95 5.07 -3.36
N TRP A 147 -3.72 3.99 -3.39
CA TRP A 147 -4.94 3.90 -4.16
C TRP A 147 -6.08 4.62 -3.44
N THR A 148 -6.68 5.63 -4.08
CA THR A 148 -7.94 6.23 -3.66
C THR A 148 -9.00 5.93 -4.70
N ALA A 149 -10.04 5.19 -4.33
CA ALA A 149 -11.05 4.71 -5.27
C ALA A 149 -11.95 5.83 -5.79
N ALA A 150 -12.16 5.86 -7.12
CA ALA A 150 -13.24 6.58 -7.76
C ALA A 150 -14.37 5.61 -8.11
N TYR A 151 -14.14 4.63 -8.97
CA TYR A 151 -15.09 3.56 -9.26
C TYR A 151 -15.22 2.60 -8.07
N PRO A 152 -16.43 2.07 -7.75
CA PRO A 152 -17.71 2.23 -8.45
C PRO A 152 -18.62 3.38 -7.94
N TYR A 153 -18.06 4.38 -7.28
CA TYR A 153 -18.84 5.44 -6.60
C TYR A 153 -19.12 6.59 -7.57
N GLU A 154 -20.37 6.73 -7.98
CA GLU A 154 -20.80 7.72 -8.97
C GLU A 154 -20.47 9.18 -8.60
N ASP A 155 -20.57 9.51 -7.32
CA ASP A 155 -20.20 10.84 -6.80
C ASP A 155 -18.71 11.13 -7.01
N ARG A 156 -17.84 10.16 -6.74
CA ARG A 156 -16.40 10.30 -6.92
C ARG A 156 -15.99 10.30 -8.38
N ILE A 157 -16.62 9.46 -9.21
CA ILE A 157 -16.43 9.45 -10.67
C ILE A 157 -16.73 10.84 -11.23
N ARG A 158 -17.87 11.45 -10.87
CA ARG A 158 -18.23 12.79 -11.32
C ARG A 158 -17.23 13.85 -10.88
N ILE A 159 -16.74 13.78 -9.65
CA ILE A 159 -15.73 14.69 -9.13
C ILE A 159 -14.43 14.59 -9.94
N VAL A 160 -13.88 13.38 -10.09
CA VAL A 160 -12.63 13.17 -10.84
C VAL A 160 -12.81 13.63 -12.29
N ARG A 161 -13.88 13.24 -12.97
CA ARG A 161 -14.20 13.70 -14.34
C ARG A 161 -14.19 15.20 -14.46
N LYS A 162 -14.84 15.90 -13.52
CA LYS A 162 -14.94 17.37 -13.54
C LYS A 162 -13.56 18.03 -13.49
N TYR A 163 -12.67 17.57 -12.61
CA TYR A 163 -11.37 18.23 -12.42
C TYR A 163 -10.29 17.76 -13.37
N THR A 164 -10.49 16.63 -14.06
CA THR A 164 -9.54 16.11 -15.06
C THR A 164 -10.11 16.13 -16.49
N GLU A 165 -11.29 16.71 -16.68
CA GLU A 165 -11.95 16.93 -17.99
C GLU A 165 -12.07 15.65 -18.84
N LEU A 166 -12.35 14.52 -18.20
CA LEU A 166 -12.42 13.23 -18.90
C LEU A 166 -13.62 13.18 -19.87
N PRO A 167 -13.41 12.67 -21.10
CA PRO A 167 -14.51 12.47 -22.05
C PRO A 167 -15.51 11.42 -21.57
N GLY A 168 -16.70 11.37 -22.19
CA GLY A 168 -17.84 10.60 -21.73
C GLY A 168 -17.61 9.09 -21.61
N ASN A 169 -16.79 8.51 -22.50
CA ASN A 169 -16.45 7.09 -22.53
C ASN A 169 -15.27 6.70 -21.61
N ILE A 170 -14.55 7.68 -21.04
CA ILE A 170 -13.45 7.43 -20.12
C ILE A 170 -13.92 7.51 -18.68
N VAL A 171 -13.78 6.41 -17.93
CA VAL A 171 -14.24 6.31 -16.53
C VAL A 171 -13.04 6.18 -15.60
N PRO A 172 -12.89 7.06 -14.59
CA PRO A 172 -11.80 6.95 -13.64
C PRO A 172 -12.02 5.78 -12.68
N LEU A 173 -11.02 4.89 -12.60
CA LEU A 173 -10.99 3.80 -11.63
C LEU A 173 -10.53 4.31 -10.26
N CYS A 174 -9.41 5.02 -10.23
CA CYS A 174 -8.82 5.52 -9.00
C CYS A 174 -7.92 6.73 -9.26
N VAL A 175 -7.62 7.44 -8.17
CA VAL A 175 -6.57 8.47 -8.12
C VAL A 175 -5.45 7.94 -7.25
N ILE A 176 -4.21 8.02 -7.73
CA ILE A 176 -3.00 7.56 -7.04
C ILE A 176 -2.12 8.77 -6.74
N PRO A 177 -2.29 9.45 -5.59
CA PRO A 177 -1.31 10.41 -5.10
C PRO A 177 0.03 9.71 -4.84
N PHE A 178 1.13 10.37 -5.18
CA PHE A 178 2.47 9.83 -4.96
C PHE A 178 3.52 10.91 -4.71
N GLY A 179 4.63 10.51 -4.12
CA GLY A 179 5.77 11.38 -3.81
C GLY A 179 6.74 10.71 -2.85
N TYR A 180 7.73 11.42 -2.38
CA TYR A 180 8.62 10.91 -1.34
C TYR A 180 7.90 10.83 -0.01
N PRO A 181 7.96 9.67 0.70
CA PRO A 181 7.30 9.51 2.00
C PRO A 181 7.83 10.50 3.04
N ALA A 182 6.93 11.17 3.77
CA ALA A 182 7.31 12.07 4.87
C ALA A 182 7.77 11.32 6.13
N THR A 183 7.31 10.08 6.30
CA THR A 183 7.65 9.21 7.44
C THR A 183 7.90 7.79 6.98
N ALA A 184 8.82 7.10 7.64
CA ALA A 184 8.97 5.67 7.45
C ALA A 184 7.68 4.95 7.88
N GLN A 185 7.30 3.94 7.11
CA GLN A 185 6.14 3.10 7.39
C GLN A 185 6.50 1.64 7.12
N GLU A 186 6.07 0.77 8.01
CA GLU A 186 6.25 -0.66 7.82
C GLU A 186 5.12 -1.26 7.00
N PRO A 187 5.41 -2.24 6.13
CA PRO A 187 4.39 -3.01 5.43
C PRO A 187 3.57 -3.82 6.42
N LYS A 188 2.29 -4.00 6.11
CA LYS A 188 1.40 -4.82 6.95
C LYS A 188 1.55 -6.29 6.60
N GLN A 189 1.72 -7.14 7.60
CA GLN A 189 1.55 -8.59 7.43
C GLN A 189 0.09 -8.89 7.09
N LYS A 190 -0.14 -9.57 5.95
CA LYS A 190 -1.49 -9.83 5.42
C LYS A 190 -1.74 -11.30 5.08
N PHE A 191 -0.71 -12.13 5.22
CA PHE A 191 -0.85 -13.56 4.96
C PHE A 191 -1.83 -14.17 5.96
N ASP A 192 -2.80 -14.89 5.45
CA ASP A 192 -3.81 -15.60 6.25
C ASP A 192 -4.07 -16.95 5.57
N GLU A 193 -3.49 -17.99 6.13
CA GLU A 193 -3.59 -19.36 5.61
C GLU A 193 -5.04 -19.84 5.52
N LYS A 194 -5.93 -19.33 6.39
CA LYS A 194 -7.37 -19.68 6.40
C LYS A 194 -8.12 -19.26 5.13
N LYS A 195 -7.50 -18.41 4.32
CA LYS A 195 -8.04 -17.95 3.02
C LYS A 195 -7.56 -18.79 1.84
N ILE A 196 -6.80 -19.84 2.12
CA ILE A 196 -6.29 -20.75 1.08
C ILE A 196 -7.11 -22.04 1.18
N HIS A 197 -7.81 -22.36 0.11
CA HIS A 197 -8.60 -23.58 -0.02
C HIS A 197 -7.99 -24.43 -1.12
N TYR A 198 -7.80 -25.72 -0.88
CA TYR A 198 -7.24 -26.66 -1.84
C TYR A 198 -8.38 -27.42 -2.51
N ASP A 199 -8.42 -27.35 -3.84
CA ASP A 199 -9.39 -27.99 -4.74
C ASP A 199 -10.84 -27.48 -4.58
N LYS A 200 -11.32 -27.33 -3.36
CA LYS A 200 -12.71 -26.92 -3.04
C LYS A 200 -12.71 -25.92 -1.88
N PHE A 201 -13.76 -25.11 -1.83
CA PHE A 201 -14.03 -24.19 -0.72
C PHE A 201 -14.60 -24.95 0.46
#